data_ab8c86e7c82004ec5827512b93925e76
#
_entry.id   ab8c86e7c82004ec5827512b93925e76
#
_cell.length_a   1.000
_cell.length_b   1.000
_cell.length_c   1.000
_cell.angle_alpha   90.00
_cell.angle_beta   90.00
_cell.angle_gamma   90.00
#
_symmetry.space_group_name_H-M   'P 1'
#
loop_
_entity.id
_entity.type
_entity.pdbx_description
1 polymer ?
#
loop_
_entity_poly.entity_id
_entity_poly.type
_entity_poly.pdbx_seq_one_letter_code
_entity_poly.pdbx_strand_id
1 'polypeptide(L)'
;MTNILKTERLKTDILIIGGGTAGCYAAVTVAEHSDAKVLICEKAHIKRSGCLAAGVNALNAYITEGRVPQDYVDYAKKDADGIVREDLLLTMSEKLNEVVDRLEKLGLVILKDENGKYVTRGNRNLKINGENIKPILAEAALQKEKVSVL
;
A
#
# COMPACT_ATOMS: atom_id res chain seq x y z
N MET A 1 -14.68 -21.79 35.79
CA MET A 1 -13.50 -22.25 35.04
C MET A 1 -12.69 -21.01 34.65
N THR A 2 -11.57 -20.81 35.30
CA THR A 2 -10.65 -19.68 34.99
C THR A 2 -9.96 -20.01 33.68
N ASN A 3 -10.31 -19.29 32.60
CA ASN A 3 -9.55 -19.35 31.34
C ASN A 3 -8.15 -18.80 31.60
N ILE A 4 -7.18 -19.66 31.79
CA ILE A 4 -5.78 -19.28 31.87
C ILE A 4 -5.36 -18.93 30.43
N LEU A 5 -5.19 -17.63 30.15
CA LEU A 5 -4.65 -17.19 28.88
C LEU A 5 -3.24 -17.75 28.69
N LYS A 6 -3.05 -18.57 27.65
CA LYS A 6 -1.75 -19.06 27.27
C LYS A 6 -0.95 -17.93 26.65
N THR A 7 0.18 -17.57 27.23
CA THR A 7 1.09 -16.59 26.68
C THR A 7 2.10 -17.27 25.76
N GLU A 8 2.18 -16.78 24.54
CA GLU A 8 3.20 -17.17 23.57
C GLU A 8 4.15 -16.00 23.33
N ARG A 9 5.45 -16.28 23.27
CA ARG A 9 6.49 -15.27 23.01
C ARG A 9 7.10 -15.53 21.65
N LEU A 10 6.96 -14.58 20.76
CA LEU A 10 7.56 -14.58 19.43
C LEU A 10 8.70 -13.55 19.36
N LYS A 11 9.71 -13.84 18.54
CA LYS A 11 10.84 -12.93 18.30
C LYS A 11 10.90 -12.61 16.81
N THR A 12 10.96 -11.33 16.50
CA THR A 12 11.10 -10.81 15.14
C THR A 12 11.97 -9.56 15.17
N ASP A 13 12.54 -9.17 14.04
CA ASP A 13 13.30 -7.93 13.92
C ASP A 13 12.36 -6.74 13.71
N ILE A 14 11.28 -6.94 12.93
CA ILE A 14 10.28 -5.91 12.63
C ILE A 14 8.89 -6.48 12.90
N LEU A 15 8.12 -5.77 13.73
CA LEU A 15 6.72 -6.07 14.00
C LEU A 15 5.83 -5.06 13.25
N ILE A 16 4.89 -5.57 12.46
CA ILE A 16 3.87 -4.78 11.76
C ILE A 16 2.51 -5.09 12.38
N ILE A 17 1.84 -4.07 12.88
CA ILE A 17 0.50 -4.21 13.44
C ILE A 17 -0.53 -3.83 12.36
N GLY A 18 -1.26 -4.82 11.89
CA GLY A 18 -2.28 -4.71 10.86
C GLY A 18 -1.76 -5.10 9.47
N GLY A 19 -2.38 -6.11 8.89
CA GLY A 19 -2.09 -6.62 7.55
C GLY A 19 -2.90 -5.93 6.44
N GLY A 20 -3.28 -4.66 6.62
CA GLY A 20 -3.89 -3.85 5.56
C GLY A 20 -2.91 -3.59 4.41
N THR A 21 -3.31 -2.76 3.44
CA THR A 21 -2.47 -2.41 2.27
C THR A 21 -1.10 -1.87 2.70
N ALA A 22 -1.09 -0.92 3.65
CA ALA A 22 0.16 -0.33 4.16
C ALA A 22 1.06 -1.37 4.83
N GLY A 23 0.49 -2.25 5.68
CA GLY A 23 1.26 -3.28 6.37
C GLY A 23 1.84 -4.32 5.41
N CYS A 24 1.05 -4.80 4.43
CA CYS A 24 1.54 -5.72 3.40
C CYS A 24 2.64 -5.08 2.54
N TYR A 25 2.44 -3.83 2.11
CA TYR A 25 3.44 -3.12 1.30
C TYR A 25 4.74 -2.88 2.07
N ALA A 26 4.64 -2.49 3.36
CA ALA A 26 5.80 -2.34 4.24
C ALA A 26 6.57 -3.66 4.38
N ALA A 27 5.87 -4.77 4.63
CA ALA A 27 6.49 -6.09 4.74
C ALA A 27 7.23 -6.51 3.48
N VAL A 28 6.61 -6.32 2.30
CA VAL A 28 7.24 -6.59 0.99
C VAL A 28 8.49 -5.73 0.82
N THR A 29 8.40 -4.44 1.15
CA THR A 29 9.54 -3.51 1.01
C THR A 29 10.70 -3.90 1.93
N VAL A 30 10.43 -4.21 3.19
CA VAL A 30 11.47 -4.68 4.12
C VAL A 30 12.14 -5.95 3.60
N ALA A 31 11.35 -6.93 3.15
CA ALA A 31 11.88 -8.20 2.67
C ALA A 31 12.70 -8.08 1.38
N GLU A 32 12.51 -7.03 0.59
CA GLU A 32 13.28 -6.77 -0.62
C GLU A 32 14.56 -5.97 -0.39
N HIS A 33 14.63 -5.22 0.71
CA HIS A 33 15.75 -4.32 0.99
C HIS A 33 16.57 -4.71 2.23
N SER A 34 16.19 -5.78 2.92
CA SER A 34 16.91 -6.24 4.11
C SER A 34 16.74 -7.73 4.35
N ASP A 35 17.57 -8.25 5.26
CA ASP A 35 17.48 -9.62 5.77
C ASP A 35 16.61 -9.75 7.03
N ALA A 36 15.92 -8.68 7.44
CA ALA A 36 15.12 -8.64 8.64
C ALA A 36 13.92 -9.61 8.58
N LYS A 37 13.68 -10.31 9.68
CA LYS A 37 12.46 -11.11 9.88
C LYS A 37 11.31 -10.19 10.21
N VAL A 38 10.21 -10.33 9.49
CA VAL A 38 9.00 -9.52 9.66
C VAL A 38 7.87 -10.38 10.19
N LEU A 39 7.20 -9.90 11.23
CA LEU A 39 5.95 -10.46 11.73
C LEU A 39 4.82 -9.46 11.51
N ILE A 40 3.79 -9.85 10.76
CA ILE A 40 2.55 -9.09 10.63
C ILE A 40 1.54 -9.67 11.61
N CYS A 41 1.05 -8.86 12.57
CA CYS A 41 -0.09 -9.23 13.41
C CYS A 41 -1.36 -8.69 12.79
N GLU A 42 -2.24 -9.58 12.30
CA GLU A 42 -3.49 -9.24 11.65
C GLU A 42 -4.67 -9.89 12.37
N LYS A 43 -5.62 -9.07 12.85
CA LYS A 43 -6.79 -9.55 13.60
C LYS A 43 -7.83 -10.28 12.75
N ALA A 44 -7.72 -10.21 11.43
CA ALA A 44 -8.64 -10.77 10.47
C ALA A 44 -7.89 -11.56 9.38
N HIS A 45 -8.53 -11.85 8.27
CA HIS A 45 -7.88 -12.56 7.17
C HIS A 45 -7.04 -11.60 6.32
N ILE A 46 -5.74 -11.83 6.20
CA ILE A 46 -4.79 -10.90 5.56
C ILE A 46 -5.16 -10.52 4.12
N LYS A 47 -5.78 -11.41 3.34
CA LYS A 47 -6.23 -11.10 1.98
C LYS A 47 -7.49 -10.24 1.93
N ARG A 48 -8.18 -10.04 3.06
CA ARG A 48 -9.47 -9.33 3.14
C ARG A 48 -9.55 -8.30 4.25
N SER A 49 -8.44 -7.92 4.84
CA SER A 49 -8.38 -6.88 5.88
C SER A 49 -8.03 -5.51 5.29
N GLY A 50 -8.42 -4.46 6.01
CA GLY A 50 -8.19 -3.08 5.62
C GLY A 50 -9.23 -2.52 4.64
N CYS A 51 -9.25 -1.20 4.49
CA CYS A 51 -10.29 -0.51 3.71
C CYS A 51 -10.27 -0.87 2.21
N LEU A 52 -9.10 -1.15 1.62
CA LEU A 52 -9.01 -1.53 0.21
C LEU A 52 -9.48 -2.96 -0.08
N ALA A 53 -9.82 -3.74 0.94
CA ALA A 53 -10.41 -5.05 0.77
C ALA A 53 -11.84 -5.01 0.17
N ALA A 54 -12.51 -3.87 0.28
CA ALA A 54 -13.82 -3.64 -0.35
C ALA A 54 -13.73 -3.44 -1.87
N GLY A 55 -12.50 -3.30 -2.40
CA GLY A 55 -12.26 -2.96 -3.79
C GLY A 55 -12.31 -1.45 -4.04
N VAL A 56 -11.52 -1.00 -5.00
CA VAL A 56 -11.47 0.40 -5.45
C VAL A 56 -11.35 0.43 -6.98
N ASN A 57 -11.89 1.46 -7.61
CA ASN A 57 -11.83 1.63 -9.07
C ASN A 57 -10.86 2.75 -9.51
N ALA A 58 -10.20 3.37 -8.57
CA ALA A 58 -9.20 4.39 -8.85
C ALA A 58 -8.13 4.42 -7.75
N LEU A 59 -6.90 4.71 -8.14
CA LEU A 59 -5.81 5.08 -7.23
C LEU A 59 -5.64 6.60 -7.28
N ASN A 60 -5.83 7.27 -6.15
CA ASN A 60 -5.50 8.68 -5.99
C ASN A 60 -4.02 8.81 -5.57
N ALA A 61 -3.12 8.38 -6.44
CA ALA A 61 -1.73 8.16 -6.11
C ALA A 61 -0.83 8.23 -7.36
N TYR A 62 -0.99 9.28 -8.17
CA TYR A 62 -0.20 9.43 -9.39
C TYR A 62 0.07 10.89 -9.72
N ILE A 63 1.28 11.17 -10.14
CA ILE A 63 1.68 12.47 -10.67
C ILE A 63 1.59 12.38 -12.19
N THR A 64 0.57 13.03 -12.76
CA THR A 64 0.33 13.03 -14.22
C THR A 64 1.36 13.87 -14.96
N GLU A 65 1.49 13.65 -16.25
CA GLU A 65 2.39 14.41 -17.13
C GLU A 65 2.18 15.92 -17.00
N GLY A 66 3.24 16.68 -16.86
CA GLY A 66 3.21 18.15 -16.66
C GLY A 66 2.91 18.59 -15.21
N ARG A 67 2.81 17.66 -14.28
CA ARG A 67 2.65 17.91 -12.85
C ARG A 67 3.91 17.55 -12.09
N VAL A 68 4.02 18.11 -10.88
CA VAL A 68 5.12 17.83 -9.95
C VAL A 68 4.60 17.34 -8.60
N PRO A 69 5.42 16.66 -7.80
CA PRO A 69 5.02 16.18 -6.47
C PRO A 69 4.41 17.26 -5.57
N GLN A 70 4.88 18.50 -5.68
CA GLN A 70 4.34 19.63 -4.92
C GLN A 70 2.85 19.89 -5.22
N ASP A 71 2.39 19.68 -6.44
CA ASP A 71 0.96 19.82 -6.78
C ASP A 71 0.07 18.88 -5.96
N TYR A 72 0.60 17.70 -5.60
CA TYR A 72 -0.12 16.76 -4.74
C TYR A 72 -0.20 17.25 -3.30
N VAL A 73 0.89 17.84 -2.80
CA VAL A 73 0.93 18.45 -1.46
C VAL A 73 -0.05 19.61 -1.36
N ASP A 74 -0.02 20.50 -2.34
CA ASP A 74 -0.91 21.68 -2.39
C ASP A 74 -2.38 21.28 -2.41
N TYR A 75 -2.70 20.24 -3.19
CA TYR A 75 -4.04 19.68 -3.20
C TYR A 75 -4.43 19.12 -1.84
N ALA A 76 -3.59 18.28 -1.23
CA ALA A 76 -3.89 17.66 0.06
C ALA A 76 -4.02 18.70 1.18
N LYS A 77 -3.20 19.75 1.15
CA LYS A 77 -3.26 20.88 2.07
C LYS A 77 -4.59 21.63 1.95
N LYS A 78 -5.03 21.88 0.72
CA LYS A 78 -6.33 22.54 0.46
C LYS A 78 -7.50 21.66 0.92
N ASP A 79 -7.45 20.36 0.64
CA ASP A 79 -8.51 19.41 0.97
C ASP A 79 -8.67 19.20 2.48
N ALA A 80 -7.59 19.35 3.23
CA ALA A 80 -7.54 19.19 4.69
C ALA A 80 -7.50 20.52 5.45
N ASP A 81 -7.92 21.63 4.84
CA ASP A 81 -7.93 22.97 5.45
C ASP A 81 -6.59 23.33 6.13
N GLY A 82 -5.47 22.93 5.53
CA GLY A 82 -4.13 23.20 6.04
C GLY A 82 -3.62 22.23 7.12
N ILE A 83 -4.43 21.30 7.60
CA ILE A 83 -4.04 20.35 8.66
C ILE A 83 -3.31 19.14 8.03
N VAL A 84 -2.07 19.38 7.58
CA VAL A 84 -1.22 18.35 6.95
C VAL A 84 0.24 18.49 7.37
N ARG A 85 0.97 17.39 7.29
CA ARG A 85 2.44 17.37 7.34
C ARG A 85 2.97 17.42 5.91
N GLU A 86 3.24 18.65 5.43
CA GLU A 86 3.68 18.90 4.05
C GLU A 86 4.99 18.18 3.71
N ASP A 87 5.92 18.10 4.65
CA ASP A 87 7.18 17.38 4.52
C ASP A 87 7.00 15.88 4.26
N LEU A 88 6.08 15.23 4.99
CA LEU A 88 5.76 13.82 4.80
C LEU A 88 4.99 13.57 3.50
N LEU A 89 4.06 14.47 3.16
CA LEU A 89 3.32 14.40 1.89
C LEU A 89 4.23 14.55 0.69
N LEU A 90 5.22 15.46 0.75
CA LEU A 90 6.18 15.64 -0.34
C LEU A 90 7.01 14.37 -0.52
N THR A 91 7.62 13.86 0.55
CA THR A 91 8.39 12.61 0.53
C THR A 91 7.59 11.44 -0.06
N MET A 92 6.31 11.33 0.31
CA MET A 92 5.41 10.32 -0.25
C MET A 92 5.14 10.58 -1.74
N SER A 93 4.81 11.82 -2.12
CA SER A 93 4.40 12.15 -3.49
C SER A 93 5.52 11.97 -4.50
N GLU A 94 6.76 12.15 -4.12
CA GLU A 94 7.95 11.85 -4.94
C GLU A 94 8.06 10.37 -5.33
N LYS A 95 7.39 9.47 -4.59
CA LYS A 95 7.43 8.03 -4.81
C LYS A 95 6.18 7.44 -5.46
N LEU A 96 5.13 8.24 -5.69
CA LEU A 96 3.84 7.72 -6.14
C LEU A 96 3.92 6.95 -7.46
N ASN A 97 4.61 7.49 -8.46
CA ASN A 97 4.70 6.85 -9.77
C ASN A 97 5.51 5.54 -9.71
N GLU A 98 6.61 5.53 -8.96
CA GLU A 98 7.41 4.32 -8.71
C GLU A 98 6.56 3.23 -8.04
N VAL A 99 5.75 3.61 -7.04
CA VAL A 99 4.86 2.67 -6.34
C VAL A 99 3.77 2.13 -7.26
N VAL A 100 3.20 2.96 -8.13
CA VAL A 100 2.20 2.54 -9.12
C VAL A 100 2.79 1.51 -10.09
N ASP A 101 3.97 1.77 -10.64
CA ASP A 101 4.66 0.83 -11.53
C ASP A 101 4.96 -0.51 -10.83
N ARG A 102 5.29 -0.45 -9.55
CA ARG A 102 5.51 -1.66 -8.75
C ARG A 102 4.22 -2.44 -8.51
N LEU A 103 3.11 -1.77 -8.24
CA LEU A 103 1.81 -2.43 -8.10
C LEU A 103 1.38 -3.11 -9.41
N GLU A 104 1.63 -2.49 -10.56
CA GLU A 104 1.38 -3.11 -11.87
C GLU A 104 2.24 -4.36 -12.06
N LYS A 105 3.53 -4.32 -11.72
CA LYS A 105 4.43 -5.49 -11.75
C LYS A 105 3.99 -6.62 -10.81
N LEU A 106 3.33 -6.29 -9.71
CA LEU A 106 2.74 -7.28 -8.79
C LEU A 106 1.41 -7.86 -9.32
N GLY A 107 0.91 -7.36 -10.45
CA GLY A 107 -0.30 -7.87 -11.10
C GLY A 107 -1.54 -7.00 -10.96
N LEU A 108 -1.42 -5.76 -10.44
CA LEU A 108 -2.54 -4.82 -10.45
C LEU A 108 -2.84 -4.40 -11.90
N VAL A 109 -4.08 -4.58 -12.32
CA VAL A 109 -4.52 -4.14 -13.64
C VAL A 109 -4.84 -2.65 -13.61
N ILE A 110 -4.00 -1.85 -14.27
CA ILE A 110 -4.19 -0.42 -14.47
C ILE A 110 -4.68 -0.23 -15.91
N LEU A 111 -5.76 0.52 -16.09
CA LEU A 111 -6.33 0.74 -17.41
C LEU A 111 -5.42 1.64 -18.23
N LYS A 112 -5.16 1.23 -19.49
CA LYS A 112 -4.37 1.96 -20.46
C LYS A 112 -5.22 2.33 -21.68
N ASP A 113 -4.91 3.45 -22.29
CA ASP A 113 -5.49 3.88 -23.56
C ASP A 113 -4.87 3.14 -24.76
N GLU A 114 -5.31 3.46 -25.96
CA GLU A 114 -4.81 2.90 -27.22
C GLU A 114 -3.32 3.15 -27.48
N ASN A 115 -2.75 4.18 -26.83
CA ASN A 115 -1.33 4.53 -26.92
C ASN A 115 -0.50 3.90 -25.78
N GLY A 116 -1.11 3.07 -24.93
CA GLY A 116 -0.46 2.45 -23.78
C GLY A 116 -0.25 3.38 -22.59
N LYS A 117 -0.79 4.60 -22.60
CA LYS A 117 -0.73 5.51 -21.46
C LYS A 117 -1.81 5.16 -20.44
N TYR A 118 -1.52 5.38 -19.15
CA TYR A 118 -2.50 5.17 -18.08
C TYR A 118 -3.73 6.07 -18.26
N VAL A 119 -4.91 5.49 -18.14
CA VAL A 119 -6.17 6.24 -18.13
C VAL A 119 -6.31 6.96 -16.81
N THR A 120 -6.25 8.29 -16.86
CA THR A 120 -6.37 9.15 -15.69
C THR A 120 -7.80 9.67 -15.47
N ARG A 121 -8.12 9.98 -14.23
CA ARG A 121 -9.33 10.70 -13.85
C ARG A 121 -8.92 11.93 -13.07
N GLY A 122 -9.04 13.10 -13.71
CA GLY A 122 -8.45 14.33 -13.15
C GLY A 122 -6.91 14.28 -13.18
N ASN A 123 -6.29 14.97 -12.24
CA ASN A 123 -4.85 15.25 -12.29
C ASN A 123 -3.98 14.27 -11.48
N ARG A 124 -4.56 13.26 -10.81
CA ARG A 124 -3.84 12.39 -9.88
C ARG A 124 -4.43 10.99 -9.70
N ASN A 125 -5.58 10.72 -10.28
CA ASN A 125 -6.22 9.42 -10.15
C ASN A 125 -5.96 8.58 -11.39
N LEU A 126 -5.56 7.32 -11.18
CA LEU A 126 -5.52 6.29 -12.21
C LEU A 126 -6.77 5.43 -12.12
N LYS A 127 -7.34 5.07 -13.26
CA LYS A 127 -8.38 4.04 -13.31
C LYS A 127 -7.75 2.67 -13.20
N ILE A 128 -8.27 1.86 -12.29
CA ILE A 128 -7.83 0.50 -12.06
C ILE A 128 -9.01 -0.47 -12.08
N ASN A 129 -8.71 -1.72 -12.35
CA ASN A 129 -9.57 -2.83 -11.97
C ASN A 129 -9.07 -3.36 -10.63
N GLY A 130 -9.45 -2.68 -9.55
CA GLY A 130 -8.77 -2.72 -8.26
C GLY A 130 -9.37 -3.63 -7.20
N GLU A 131 -10.32 -4.50 -7.56
CA GLU A 131 -10.88 -5.48 -6.61
C GLU A 131 -9.80 -6.41 -6.05
N ASN A 132 -8.71 -6.57 -6.77
CA ASN A 132 -7.62 -7.48 -6.43
C ASN A 132 -6.41 -6.81 -5.74
N ILE A 133 -6.40 -5.50 -5.53
CA ILE A 133 -5.22 -4.81 -4.96
C ILE A 133 -4.81 -5.39 -3.60
N LYS A 134 -5.79 -5.69 -2.75
CA LYS A 134 -5.51 -6.25 -1.43
C LYS A 134 -5.03 -7.69 -1.48
N PRO A 135 -5.68 -8.62 -2.21
CA PRO A 135 -5.14 -9.96 -2.44
C PRO A 135 -3.75 -9.98 -3.06
N ILE A 136 -3.46 -9.14 -4.05
CA ILE A 136 -2.15 -9.04 -4.71
C ILE A 136 -1.06 -8.69 -3.68
N LEU A 137 -1.27 -7.66 -2.87
CA LEU A 137 -0.30 -7.25 -1.86
C LEU A 137 -0.14 -8.27 -0.74
N ALA A 138 -1.22 -8.90 -0.31
CA ALA A 138 -1.16 -9.96 0.68
C ALA A 138 -0.37 -11.16 0.17
N GLU A 139 -0.61 -11.57 -1.07
CA GLU A 139 0.13 -12.67 -1.71
C GLU A 139 1.61 -12.34 -1.86
N ALA A 140 1.93 -11.12 -2.32
CA ALA A 140 3.31 -10.67 -2.43
C ALA A 140 4.04 -10.70 -1.08
N ALA A 141 3.36 -10.36 0.01
CA ALA A 141 3.92 -10.44 1.36
C ALA A 141 4.11 -11.90 1.83
N LEU A 142 3.10 -12.75 1.59
CA LEU A 142 3.13 -14.17 2.00
C LEU A 142 4.17 -15.01 1.26
N GLN A 143 4.55 -14.59 0.04
CA GLN A 143 5.59 -15.26 -0.75
C GLN A 143 7.02 -14.93 -0.28
N LYS A 144 7.19 -13.95 0.60
CA LYS A 144 8.51 -13.60 1.15
C LYS A 144 8.86 -14.54 2.29
N GLU A 145 9.96 -15.28 2.18
CA GLU A 145 10.41 -16.29 3.14
C GLU A 145 10.54 -15.74 4.58
N LYS A 146 10.95 -14.48 4.72
CA LYS A 146 11.18 -13.83 6.02
C LYS A 146 9.95 -13.10 6.58
N VAL A 147 8.80 -13.20 5.91
CA VAL A 147 7.54 -12.59 6.36
C VAL A 147 6.63 -13.67 6.94
N SER A 148 6.22 -13.47 8.17
CA SER A 148 5.24 -14.32 8.87
C SER A 148 3.98 -13.52 9.21
N VAL A 149 2.85 -14.20 9.30
CA VAL A 149 1.56 -13.59 9.65
C VAL A 149 0.95 -14.35 10.82
N LEU A 150 0.48 -13.61 11.82
CA LEU A 150 -0.23 -14.09 13.00
C LEU A 150 -1.61 -13.45 13.08
#